data_ce6d3571ac0dd9a5b68b1d4c989e8e33
#
_entry.id   ce6d3571ac0dd9a5b68b1d4c989e8e33
#
_cell.length_a   1.000
_cell.length_b   1.000
_cell.length_c   1.000
_cell.angle_alpha   90.00
_cell.angle_beta   90.00
_cell.angle_gamma   90.00
#
_symmetry.space_group_name_H-M   'P 1'
#
loop_
_entity.id
_entity.type
_entity.pdbx_description
1 polymer ?
#
loop_
_entity_poly.entity_id
_entity_poly.type
_entity_poly.pdbx_seq_one_letter_code
_entity_poly.pdbx_strand_id
1 'polypeptide(L)'
;MRPTPAVLSIVSLVILPSFGKQTPETRRNTRNECIASLSGFPKDAAPTPDPQYPADDTGFTLEYFASGCYGTCPAFTLTISKDIARFDGHAYVRAKGKRTAKLSPQQFETFLHAWYDGKFYSMRDNYCDVKCPDGTVIVVTDNPESSIRLASPNLKKRVYECFTAIDNVPETPKPPEQYFQLSRQLRAFAKAQHWL
;
A
#
# COMPACT_ATOMS: atom_id res chain seq x y z
N MET A 1 -62.10 -16.87 46.10
CA MET A 1 -60.94 -17.67 45.71
C MET A 1 -60.45 -17.13 44.36
N ARG A 2 -59.25 -16.53 44.31
CA ARG A 2 -58.66 -15.99 43.09
C ARG A 2 -57.58 -16.98 42.62
N PRO A 3 -57.51 -17.32 41.34
CA PRO A 3 -56.44 -18.20 40.84
C PRO A 3 -55.13 -17.44 40.72
N THR A 4 -54.04 -18.06 41.18
CA THR A 4 -52.68 -17.61 41.07
C THR A 4 -52.18 -17.81 39.65
N PRO A 5 -51.48 -16.82 39.04
CA PRO A 5 -50.90 -17.02 37.70
C PRO A 5 -49.62 -17.88 37.77
N ALA A 6 -49.57 -18.89 36.92
CA ALA A 6 -48.39 -19.70 36.73
C ALA A 6 -47.29 -18.90 36.02
N VAL A 7 -46.11 -18.80 36.64
CA VAL A 7 -44.91 -18.19 36.07
C VAL A 7 -44.27 -19.20 35.14
N LEU A 8 -44.32 -18.97 33.81
CA LEU A 8 -43.58 -19.72 32.80
C LEU A 8 -42.14 -19.24 32.81
N SER A 9 -41.24 -20.03 33.36
CA SER A 9 -39.80 -19.78 33.24
C SER A 9 -39.34 -20.18 31.84
N ILE A 10 -39.01 -19.18 31.02
CA ILE A 10 -38.34 -19.37 29.72
C ILE A 10 -36.85 -19.58 29.97
N VAL A 11 -36.38 -20.81 29.86
CA VAL A 11 -34.96 -21.12 29.88
C VAL A 11 -34.42 -20.77 28.50
N SER A 12 -33.75 -19.62 28.38
CA SER A 12 -33.01 -19.24 27.18
C SER A 12 -31.72 -20.07 27.08
N LEU A 13 -31.73 -21.05 26.20
CA LEU A 13 -30.54 -21.84 25.85
C LEU A 13 -29.60 -20.93 25.05
N VAL A 14 -28.59 -20.37 25.71
CA VAL A 14 -27.49 -19.64 25.01
C VAL A 14 -26.58 -20.68 24.35
N ILE A 15 -26.78 -20.90 23.07
CA ILE A 15 -25.83 -21.67 22.24
C ILE A 15 -24.60 -20.81 22.03
N LEU A 16 -23.56 -21.02 22.83
CA LEU A 16 -22.24 -20.43 22.57
C LEU A 16 -21.68 -21.08 21.29
N PRO A 17 -21.22 -20.30 20.30
CA PRO A 17 -20.56 -20.88 19.15
C PRO A 17 -19.32 -21.64 19.64
N SER A 18 -19.27 -22.94 19.38
CA SER A 18 -18.10 -23.76 19.62
C SER A 18 -16.97 -23.26 18.71
N PHE A 19 -15.97 -22.60 19.29
CA PHE A 19 -14.72 -22.34 18.60
C PHE A 19 -14.04 -23.67 18.30
N GLY A 20 -14.37 -24.28 17.17
CA GLY A 20 -13.71 -25.47 16.66
C GLY A 20 -12.22 -25.16 16.45
N LYS A 21 -11.35 -25.99 17.01
CA LYS A 21 -9.89 -25.89 16.77
C LYS A 21 -9.66 -26.11 15.27
N GLN A 22 -9.36 -25.04 14.55
CA GLN A 22 -8.98 -25.12 13.13
C GLN A 22 -7.69 -25.92 12.99
N THR A 23 -7.65 -26.84 12.02
CA THR A 23 -6.42 -27.55 11.69
C THR A 23 -5.38 -26.60 11.07
N PRO A 24 -4.08 -26.92 11.11
CA PRO A 24 -3.04 -26.09 10.49
C PRO A 24 -3.29 -25.85 8.99
N GLU A 25 -3.83 -26.84 8.29
CA GLU A 25 -4.18 -26.78 6.88
C GLU A 25 -5.34 -25.82 6.62
N THR A 26 -6.41 -25.89 7.42
CA THR A 26 -7.53 -24.96 7.34
C THR A 26 -7.07 -23.51 7.55
N ARG A 27 -6.19 -23.25 8.52
CA ARG A 27 -5.62 -21.93 8.76
C ARG A 27 -4.80 -21.41 7.58
N ARG A 28 -4.00 -22.27 6.94
CA ARG A 28 -3.20 -21.90 5.76
C ARG A 28 -4.08 -21.53 4.60
N ASN A 29 -5.14 -22.30 4.33
CA ASN A 29 -6.08 -22.03 3.24
C ASN A 29 -6.81 -20.70 3.44
N THR A 30 -7.36 -20.47 4.63
CA THR A 30 -8.02 -19.19 4.97
C THR A 30 -7.08 -18.00 4.81
N ARG A 31 -5.81 -18.12 5.23
CA ARG A 31 -4.80 -17.09 5.05
C ARG A 31 -4.52 -16.82 3.56
N ASN A 32 -4.36 -17.85 2.74
CA ASN A 32 -4.10 -17.70 1.32
C ASN A 32 -5.28 -17.06 0.59
N GLU A 33 -6.51 -17.42 0.91
CA GLU A 33 -7.71 -16.81 0.38
C GLU A 33 -7.80 -15.32 0.76
N CYS A 34 -7.49 -14.98 2.01
CA CYS A 34 -7.40 -13.60 2.46
C CYS A 34 -6.37 -12.81 1.66
N ILE A 35 -5.15 -13.32 1.52
CA ILE A 35 -4.08 -12.67 0.76
C ILE A 35 -4.51 -12.43 -0.69
N ALA A 36 -5.11 -13.44 -1.34
CA ALA A 36 -5.61 -13.32 -2.70
C ALA A 36 -6.71 -12.25 -2.84
N SER A 37 -7.60 -12.13 -1.84
CA SER A 37 -8.68 -11.13 -1.85
C SER A 37 -8.17 -9.69 -1.65
N LEU A 38 -7.02 -9.54 -1.00
CA LEU A 38 -6.43 -8.24 -0.66
C LEU A 38 -5.36 -7.78 -1.65
N SER A 39 -4.92 -8.67 -2.55
CA SER A 39 -3.94 -8.35 -3.59
C SER A 39 -4.59 -7.61 -4.76
N GLY A 40 -3.79 -6.80 -5.44
CA GLY A 40 -4.25 -6.03 -6.59
C GLY A 40 -5.16 -4.85 -6.23
N PHE A 41 -6.07 -4.52 -7.13
CA PHE A 41 -7.09 -3.50 -6.86
C PHE A 41 -8.18 -4.03 -5.94
N PRO A 42 -8.73 -3.20 -5.02
CA PRO A 42 -9.84 -3.61 -4.17
C PRO A 42 -11.07 -3.92 -5.04
N LYS A 43 -11.61 -5.13 -4.89
CA LYS A 43 -12.77 -5.60 -5.66
C LYS A 43 -14.07 -4.92 -5.26
N ASP A 44 -14.16 -4.50 -4.00
CA ASP A 44 -15.37 -3.93 -3.39
C ASP A 44 -15.31 -2.39 -3.28
N ALA A 45 -14.28 -1.77 -3.85
CA ALA A 45 -14.24 -0.32 -3.89
C ALA A 45 -15.36 0.17 -4.80
N ALA A 46 -16.27 0.98 -4.25
CA ALA A 46 -17.16 1.76 -5.08
C ALA A 46 -16.33 2.47 -6.17
N PRO A 47 -16.78 2.51 -7.43
CA PRO A 47 -16.05 3.17 -8.48
C PRO A 47 -15.82 4.62 -8.06
N THR A 48 -14.62 4.90 -7.57
CA THR A 48 -14.19 6.27 -7.35
C THR A 48 -14.14 6.89 -8.74
N PRO A 49 -14.85 8.01 -9.00
CA PRO A 49 -14.76 8.68 -10.28
C PRO A 49 -13.28 8.88 -10.59
N ASP A 50 -12.85 8.50 -11.79
CA ASP A 50 -11.48 8.74 -12.24
C ASP A 50 -11.17 10.22 -12.02
N PRO A 51 -10.22 10.58 -11.15
CA PRO A 51 -9.81 11.97 -11.05
C PRO A 51 -9.28 12.33 -12.43
N GLN A 52 -9.92 13.32 -13.06
CA GLN A 52 -9.46 13.80 -14.36
C GLN A 52 -8.01 14.25 -14.21
N TYR A 53 -7.19 13.92 -15.21
CA TYR A 53 -5.86 14.47 -15.31
C TYR A 53 -5.96 16.00 -15.22
N PRO A 54 -5.26 16.65 -14.29
CA PRO A 54 -5.45 18.08 -14.08
C PRO A 54 -5.00 18.88 -15.28
N ALA A 55 -5.80 19.85 -15.67
CA ALA A 55 -5.41 20.84 -16.68
C ALA A 55 -4.24 21.73 -16.23
N ASP A 56 -4.06 21.85 -14.90
CA ASP A 56 -2.97 22.56 -14.25
C ASP A 56 -2.27 21.62 -13.28
N ASP A 57 -1.00 21.35 -13.54
CA ASP A 57 -0.13 20.48 -12.76
C ASP A 57 0.61 21.22 -11.61
N THR A 58 0.29 22.50 -11.41
CA THR A 58 0.88 23.28 -10.32
C THR A 58 0.44 22.75 -8.97
N GLY A 59 1.40 22.63 -8.06
CA GLY A 59 1.15 22.12 -6.71
C GLY A 59 1.11 20.59 -6.58
N PHE A 60 1.33 19.85 -7.67
CA PHE A 60 1.50 18.41 -7.59
C PHE A 60 2.89 18.05 -7.07
N THR A 61 2.91 17.07 -6.18
CA THR A 61 4.13 16.48 -5.64
C THR A 61 3.97 14.98 -5.59
N LEU A 62 4.88 14.28 -6.26
CA LEU A 62 5.01 12.83 -6.19
C LEU A 62 6.19 12.47 -5.30
N GLU A 63 5.95 11.69 -4.26
CA GLU A 63 6.97 11.24 -3.32
C GLU A 63 7.10 9.73 -3.40
N TYR A 64 8.32 9.25 -3.55
CA TYR A 64 8.68 7.84 -3.38
C TYR A 64 9.58 7.72 -2.16
N PHE A 65 9.16 6.87 -1.22
CA PHE A 65 9.93 6.51 -0.04
C PHE A 65 10.35 5.05 -0.13
N ALA A 66 11.58 4.76 0.23
CA ALA A 66 12.09 3.41 0.44
C ALA A 66 12.79 3.33 1.79
N SER A 67 12.35 2.43 2.66
CA SER A 67 13.04 2.14 3.92
C SER A 67 14.24 1.21 3.67
N GLY A 68 15.11 1.14 4.68
CA GLY A 68 16.16 0.12 4.73
C GLY A 68 15.58 -1.29 4.98
N CYS A 69 16.48 -2.27 4.94
CA CYS A 69 16.19 -3.66 5.30
C CYS A 69 17.31 -4.20 6.19
N TYR A 70 17.17 -5.43 6.67
CA TYR A 70 18.29 -6.17 7.21
C TYR A 70 19.29 -6.52 6.09
N GLY A 71 20.19 -5.58 5.77
CA GLY A 71 21.15 -5.74 4.70
C GLY A 71 21.45 -4.43 3.98
N THR A 72 21.69 -4.49 2.68
CA THR A 72 22.17 -3.37 1.87
C THR A 72 21.10 -2.70 1.01
N CYS A 73 19.84 -2.71 1.46
CA CYS A 73 18.74 -2.05 0.74
C CYS A 73 18.91 -0.53 0.77
N PRO A 74 18.82 0.14 -0.37
CA PRO A 74 18.85 1.60 -0.42
C PRO A 74 17.67 2.22 0.34
N ALA A 75 17.98 3.08 1.32
CA ALA A 75 16.99 3.86 2.07
C ALA A 75 17.07 5.33 1.64
N PHE A 76 15.96 5.86 1.12
CA PHE A 76 15.91 7.23 0.61
C PHE A 76 14.47 7.72 0.44
N THR A 77 14.35 9.04 0.29
CA THR A 77 13.13 9.70 -0.17
C THR A 77 13.43 10.43 -1.47
N LEU A 78 12.60 10.24 -2.49
CA LEU A 78 12.64 10.99 -3.74
C LEU A 78 11.33 11.76 -3.91
N THR A 79 11.42 13.08 -4.00
CA THR A 79 10.28 13.96 -4.21
C THR A 79 10.38 14.60 -5.58
N ILE A 80 9.37 14.42 -6.40
CA ILE A 80 9.22 14.96 -7.76
C ILE A 80 8.17 16.05 -7.72
N SER A 81 8.49 17.22 -8.22
CA SER A 81 7.56 18.32 -8.50
C SER A 81 7.89 18.94 -9.85
N LYS A 82 7.06 19.83 -10.36
CA LYS A 82 7.07 20.29 -11.77
C LYS A 82 8.47 20.51 -12.38
N ASP A 83 9.36 21.19 -11.66
CA ASP A 83 10.66 21.63 -12.21
C ASP A 83 11.86 21.02 -11.49
N ILE A 84 11.62 20.23 -10.45
CA ILE A 84 12.68 19.80 -9.54
C ILE A 84 12.42 18.42 -8.95
N ALA A 85 13.45 17.59 -8.98
CA ALA A 85 13.55 16.39 -8.18
C ALA A 85 14.42 16.65 -6.94
N ARG A 86 13.94 16.26 -5.77
CA ARG A 86 14.66 16.29 -4.50
C ARG A 86 14.87 14.88 -4.01
N PHE A 87 16.09 14.58 -3.67
CA PHE A 87 16.49 13.28 -3.12
C PHE A 87 17.05 13.50 -1.73
N ASP A 88 16.70 12.62 -0.79
CA ASP A 88 17.30 12.55 0.54
C ASP A 88 17.74 11.11 0.79
N GLY A 89 19.05 10.88 0.72
CA GLY A 89 19.66 9.56 0.85
C GLY A 89 20.08 9.28 2.29
N HIS A 90 19.58 8.17 2.85
CA HIS A 90 19.82 7.79 4.24
C HIS A 90 20.88 6.69 4.38
N ALA A 91 20.66 5.53 3.78
CA ALA A 91 21.56 4.39 3.88
C ALA A 91 21.66 3.62 2.57
N TYR A 92 22.80 2.98 2.34
CA TYR A 92 23.10 2.13 1.17
C TYR A 92 22.78 2.78 -0.17
N VAL A 93 22.98 4.10 -0.25
CA VAL A 93 22.85 4.91 -1.45
C VAL A 93 24.20 5.54 -1.80
N ARG A 94 24.42 5.83 -3.07
CA ARG A 94 25.67 6.47 -3.53
C ARG A 94 25.77 7.91 -3.04
N ALA A 95 24.66 8.66 -3.07
CA ALA A 95 24.59 10.02 -2.58
C ALA A 95 23.87 10.08 -1.23
N LYS A 96 24.59 10.26 -0.13
CA LYS A 96 24.00 10.49 1.18
C LYS A 96 23.56 11.96 1.34
N GLY A 97 22.46 12.14 2.11
CA GLY A 97 21.85 13.45 2.37
C GLY A 97 21.15 14.05 1.16
N LYS A 98 20.87 15.33 1.22
CA LYS A 98 20.02 16.03 0.26
C LYS A 98 20.72 16.31 -1.07
N ARG A 99 20.03 16.04 -2.16
CA ARG A 99 20.44 16.34 -3.54
C ARG A 99 19.25 16.89 -4.31
N THR A 100 19.51 17.63 -5.35
CA THR A 100 18.49 18.14 -6.25
C THR A 100 18.93 18.01 -7.70
N ALA A 101 17.97 17.81 -8.60
CA ALA A 101 18.18 17.88 -10.03
C ALA A 101 17.03 18.64 -10.68
N LYS A 102 17.33 19.31 -11.79
CA LYS A 102 16.27 19.88 -12.62
C LYS A 102 15.49 18.73 -13.28
N LEU A 103 14.20 18.91 -13.37
CA LEU A 103 13.29 18.01 -14.05
C LEU A 103 12.75 18.72 -15.31
N SER A 104 12.74 18.03 -16.43
CA SER A 104 12.05 18.59 -17.60
C SER A 104 10.53 18.43 -17.44
N PRO A 105 9.74 19.30 -18.07
CA PRO A 105 8.29 19.16 -18.07
C PRO A 105 7.83 17.76 -18.51
N GLN A 106 8.44 17.22 -19.56
CA GLN A 106 8.11 15.88 -20.07
C GLN A 106 8.41 14.76 -19.07
N GLN A 107 9.49 14.88 -18.31
CA GLN A 107 9.81 13.91 -17.25
C GLN A 107 8.77 13.96 -16.14
N PHE A 108 8.37 15.18 -15.72
CA PHE A 108 7.33 15.35 -14.71
C PHE A 108 6.00 14.77 -15.17
N GLU A 109 5.56 15.12 -16.38
CA GLU A 109 4.35 14.57 -16.99
C GLU A 109 4.38 13.05 -17.09
N THR A 110 5.52 12.46 -17.48
CA THR A 110 5.67 11.00 -17.53
C THR A 110 5.38 10.34 -16.18
N PHE A 111 5.87 10.88 -15.08
CA PHE A 111 5.60 10.33 -13.75
C PHE A 111 4.14 10.55 -13.33
N LEU A 112 3.59 11.72 -13.65
CA LEU A 112 2.23 12.06 -13.30
C LEU A 112 1.23 11.20 -14.09
N HIS A 113 1.43 11.01 -15.39
CA HIS A 113 0.66 10.08 -16.21
C HIS A 113 0.76 8.65 -15.69
N ALA A 114 1.96 8.16 -15.38
CA ALA A 114 2.13 6.82 -14.85
C ALA A 114 1.35 6.59 -13.54
N TRP A 115 1.18 7.64 -12.73
CA TRP A 115 0.38 7.57 -11.52
C TRP A 115 -1.13 7.51 -11.85
N TYR A 116 -1.62 8.37 -12.75
CA TYR A 116 -3.04 8.41 -13.14
C TYR A 116 -3.44 7.16 -13.92
N ASP A 117 -2.68 6.80 -14.96
CA ASP A 117 -2.93 5.63 -15.80
C ASP A 117 -2.82 4.33 -15.00
N GLY A 118 -1.95 4.32 -13.98
CA GLY A 118 -1.82 3.24 -13.00
C GLY A 118 -2.97 3.15 -12.01
N LYS A 119 -3.94 4.08 -12.04
CA LYS A 119 -5.11 4.12 -11.15
C LYS A 119 -4.75 4.07 -9.67
N PHE A 120 -3.68 4.77 -9.28
CA PHE A 120 -3.22 4.77 -7.88
C PHE A 120 -4.31 5.24 -6.90
N TYR A 121 -5.19 6.14 -7.32
CA TYR A 121 -6.32 6.64 -6.54
C TYR A 121 -7.28 5.51 -6.10
N SER A 122 -7.39 4.44 -6.87
CA SER A 122 -8.24 3.27 -6.58
C SER A 122 -7.52 2.12 -5.89
N MET A 123 -6.19 2.21 -5.69
CA MET A 123 -5.44 1.21 -4.93
C MET A 123 -5.79 1.27 -3.44
N ARG A 124 -5.53 0.21 -2.70
CA ARG A 124 -5.54 0.25 -1.23
C ARG A 124 -4.45 1.19 -0.73
N ASP A 125 -4.69 1.82 0.42
CA ASP A 125 -3.67 2.69 1.03
C ASP A 125 -2.52 1.89 1.63
N ASN A 126 -2.78 0.63 2.01
CA ASN A 126 -1.82 -0.20 2.71
C ASN A 126 -1.92 -1.67 2.25
N TYR A 127 -0.77 -2.21 1.85
CA TYR A 127 -0.56 -3.63 1.53
C TYR A 127 0.38 -4.32 2.54
N CYS A 128 0.75 -3.64 3.64
CA CYS A 128 1.63 -4.16 4.68
C CYS A 128 0.85 -4.82 5.82
N ASP A 129 -0.06 -4.05 6.42
CA ASP A 129 -0.86 -4.49 7.56
C ASP A 129 -2.29 -4.65 7.08
N VAL A 130 -2.73 -5.89 6.95
CA VAL A 130 -4.06 -6.17 6.42
C VAL A 130 -4.87 -6.99 7.40
N LYS A 131 -6.13 -6.58 7.55
CA LYS A 131 -7.12 -7.28 8.33
C LYS A 131 -7.98 -8.13 7.40
N CYS A 132 -7.99 -9.44 7.65
CA CYS A 132 -8.81 -10.37 6.91
C CYS A 132 -10.28 -10.28 7.32
N PRO A 133 -11.23 -10.73 6.46
CA PRO A 133 -12.64 -10.75 6.78
C PRO A 133 -13.00 -11.58 8.03
N ASP A 134 -12.22 -12.61 8.34
CA ASP A 134 -12.36 -13.45 9.53
C ASP A 134 -11.80 -12.81 10.81
N GLY A 135 -11.28 -11.56 10.72
CA GLY A 135 -10.68 -10.83 11.82
C GLY A 135 -9.19 -11.09 12.04
N THR A 136 -8.58 -12.03 11.29
CA THR A 136 -7.12 -12.26 11.32
C THR A 136 -6.40 -11.00 10.83
N VAL A 137 -5.32 -10.62 11.52
CA VAL A 137 -4.46 -9.52 11.09
C VAL A 137 -3.15 -10.12 10.58
N ILE A 138 -2.81 -9.80 9.33
CA ILE A 138 -1.51 -10.11 8.76
C ILE A 138 -0.66 -8.87 8.94
N VAL A 139 0.36 -8.96 9.78
CA VAL A 139 1.35 -7.90 10.00
C VAL A 139 2.66 -8.39 9.41
N VAL A 140 3.27 -7.55 8.64
CA VAL A 140 4.59 -7.81 8.08
C VAL A 140 5.60 -6.99 8.86
N THR A 141 6.42 -7.69 9.65
CA THR A 141 7.52 -7.08 10.41
C THR A 141 8.84 -7.31 9.70
N ASP A 142 9.77 -6.37 9.90
CA ASP A 142 11.19 -6.51 9.51
C ASP A 142 11.48 -6.58 8.01
N ASN A 143 10.54 -6.15 7.19
CA ASN A 143 10.73 -6.08 5.74
C ASN A 143 10.93 -4.65 5.25
N PRO A 144 11.63 -4.47 4.11
CA PRO A 144 11.73 -3.17 3.50
C PRO A 144 10.35 -2.68 3.09
N GLU A 145 10.07 -1.44 3.43
CA GLU A 145 8.85 -0.75 3.05
C GLU A 145 9.12 0.19 1.90
N SER A 146 8.16 0.33 1.02
CA SER A 146 8.13 1.45 0.08
C SER A 146 6.76 2.10 0.05
N SER A 147 6.72 3.36 -0.32
CA SER A 147 5.44 4.03 -0.55
C SER A 147 5.54 5.01 -1.71
N ILE A 148 4.43 5.15 -2.43
CA ILE A 148 4.24 6.19 -3.43
C ILE A 148 3.09 7.08 -2.96
N ARG A 149 3.37 8.37 -2.84
CA ARG A 149 2.38 9.37 -2.44
C ARG A 149 2.27 10.43 -3.51
N LEU A 150 1.05 10.72 -3.94
CA LEU A 150 0.72 11.94 -4.66
C LEU A 150 0.02 12.91 -3.72
N ALA A 151 0.44 14.16 -3.75
CA ALA A 151 -0.23 15.26 -3.09
C ALA A 151 -0.47 16.39 -4.10
N SER A 152 -1.68 16.91 -4.09
CA SER A 152 -2.11 18.12 -4.79
C SER A 152 -3.05 18.91 -3.89
N PRO A 153 -3.47 20.13 -4.27
CA PRO A 153 -4.45 20.88 -3.48
C PRO A 153 -5.72 20.11 -3.16
N ASN A 154 -6.19 19.27 -4.09
CA ASN A 154 -7.47 18.57 -4.00
C ASN A 154 -7.37 17.05 -3.82
N LEU A 155 -6.17 16.48 -3.89
CA LEU A 155 -5.96 15.04 -3.81
C LEU A 155 -4.73 14.73 -2.95
N LYS A 156 -4.93 13.83 -1.98
CA LYS A 156 -3.82 13.24 -1.22
C LYS A 156 -4.03 11.74 -1.19
N LYS A 157 -3.11 11.01 -1.80
CA LYS A 157 -3.15 9.55 -1.83
C LYS A 157 -1.77 9.02 -1.57
N ARG A 158 -1.66 8.01 -0.71
CA ARG A 158 -0.44 7.25 -0.47
C ARG A 158 -0.76 5.76 -0.54
N VAL A 159 0.09 5.02 -1.20
CA VAL A 159 0.03 3.56 -1.27
C VAL A 159 1.30 3.02 -0.64
N TYR A 160 1.15 2.21 0.41
CA TYR A 160 2.24 1.51 1.09
C TYR A 160 2.38 0.08 0.62
N GLU A 161 3.61 -0.37 0.53
CA GLU A 161 3.99 -1.74 0.17
C GLU A 161 5.18 -2.18 1.00
N CYS A 162 5.17 -3.45 1.44
CA CYS A 162 6.20 -4.04 2.28
C CYS A 162 6.73 -5.31 1.63
N PHE A 163 7.62 -5.27 0.63
CA PHE A 163 8.16 -6.52 0.07
C PHE A 163 8.86 -6.47 -1.24
N THR A 164 9.13 -5.32 -1.77
CA THR A 164 9.72 -5.16 -3.11
C THR A 164 11.08 -5.84 -3.30
N ALA A 165 11.71 -6.33 -2.26
CA ALA A 165 13.03 -6.96 -2.36
C ALA A 165 13.01 -8.49 -2.50
N ILE A 166 11.86 -9.14 -2.32
CA ILE A 166 11.79 -10.61 -2.32
C ILE A 166 10.65 -11.05 -3.24
N ASP A 167 10.97 -11.29 -4.50
CA ASP A 167 10.03 -11.67 -5.56
C ASP A 167 9.20 -12.94 -5.30
N ASN A 168 9.41 -13.63 -4.19
CA ASN A 168 8.88 -14.97 -3.95
C ASN A 168 8.25 -15.21 -2.57
N VAL A 169 7.77 -14.18 -1.86
CA VAL A 169 6.99 -14.44 -0.65
C VAL A 169 5.50 -14.48 -1.03
N PRO A 170 4.90 -15.67 -1.22
CA PRO A 170 3.49 -15.80 -1.61
C PRO A 170 2.51 -15.37 -0.52
N GLU A 171 3.02 -14.91 0.61
CA GLU A 171 2.27 -14.85 1.87
C GLU A 171 1.79 -13.45 2.24
N THR A 172 1.81 -12.47 1.30
CA THR A 172 1.37 -11.11 1.59
C THR A 172 0.57 -10.51 0.45
N PRO A 173 -0.39 -9.63 0.75
CA PRO A 173 -1.08 -8.87 -0.26
C PRO A 173 -0.08 -8.03 -1.06
N LYS A 174 -0.26 -8.00 -2.37
CA LYS A 174 0.61 -7.24 -3.28
C LYS A 174 -0.19 -6.14 -3.96
N PRO A 175 0.37 -4.93 -4.08
CA PRO A 175 -0.21 -3.90 -4.93
C PRO A 175 -0.33 -4.39 -6.39
N PRO A 176 -1.12 -3.72 -7.22
CA PRO A 176 -1.14 -3.94 -8.66
C PRO A 176 0.24 -3.70 -9.29
N GLU A 177 0.50 -4.34 -10.44
CA GLU A 177 1.78 -4.23 -11.17
C GLU A 177 2.16 -2.77 -11.50
N GLN A 178 1.19 -1.91 -11.69
CA GLN A 178 1.38 -0.47 -11.94
C GLN A 178 2.16 0.22 -10.82
N TYR A 179 1.97 -0.21 -9.56
CA TYR A 179 2.77 0.28 -8.44
C TYR A 179 4.26 0.00 -8.65
N PHE A 180 4.59 -1.23 -9.00
CA PHE A 180 5.97 -1.64 -9.22
C PHE A 180 6.59 -0.98 -10.46
N GLN A 181 5.78 -0.76 -11.51
CA GLN A 181 6.22 -0.04 -12.72
C GLN A 181 6.64 1.38 -12.38
N LEU A 182 5.81 2.16 -11.68
CA LEU A 182 6.14 3.52 -11.27
C LEU A 182 7.31 3.54 -10.29
N SER A 183 7.35 2.62 -9.32
CA SER A 183 8.48 2.46 -8.41
C SER A 183 9.80 2.25 -9.17
N ARG A 184 9.83 1.36 -10.17
CA ARG A 184 11.00 1.13 -11.02
C ARG A 184 11.41 2.37 -11.81
N GLN A 185 10.46 3.13 -12.36
CA GLN A 185 10.74 4.38 -13.07
C GLN A 185 11.38 5.43 -12.17
N LEU A 186 10.84 5.63 -10.95
CA LEU A 186 11.38 6.57 -9.97
C LEU A 186 12.79 6.17 -9.51
N ARG A 187 13.01 4.89 -9.27
CA ARG A 187 14.35 4.37 -8.94
C ARG A 187 15.34 4.48 -10.11
N ALA A 188 14.89 4.23 -11.34
CA ALA A 188 15.70 4.41 -12.53
C ALA A 188 16.13 5.87 -12.73
N PHE A 189 15.21 6.81 -12.48
CA PHE A 189 15.55 8.24 -12.47
C PHE A 189 16.64 8.55 -11.43
N ALA A 190 16.49 8.08 -10.17
CA ALA A 190 17.48 8.32 -9.11
C ALA A 190 18.85 7.69 -9.47
N LYS A 191 18.88 6.52 -10.14
CA LYS A 191 20.11 5.91 -10.65
C LYS A 191 20.74 6.74 -11.76
N ALA A 192 19.96 7.27 -12.70
CA ALA A 192 20.45 8.14 -13.78
C ALA A 192 21.08 9.44 -13.25
N GLN A 193 20.64 9.91 -12.07
CA GLN A 193 21.25 11.02 -11.35
C GLN A 193 22.47 10.62 -10.51
N HIS A 194 22.90 9.36 -10.55
CA HIS A 194 23.97 8.80 -9.72
C HIS A 194 23.72 8.92 -8.21
N TRP A 195 22.47 8.91 -7.77
CA TRP A 195 22.09 8.97 -6.36
C TRP A 195 21.99 7.58 -5.71
N LEU A 196 21.64 6.54 -6.48
CA LEU A 196 21.58 5.13 -6.06
C LEU A 196 22.77 4.32 -6.54
#